data_09aadb9329e9618d697772007324fb20
#
_entry.id   09aadb9329e9618d697772007324fb20
#
_cell.length_a   1.000
_cell.length_b   1.000
_cell.length_c   1.000
_cell.angle_alpha   90.00
_cell.angle_beta   90.00
_cell.angle_gamma   90.00
#
_symmetry.space_group_name_H-M   'P 1'
#
loop_
_entity.id
_entity.type
_entity.pdbx_description
1 polymer ?
#
loop_
_entity_poly.entity_id
_entity_poly.type
_entity_poly.pdbx_seq_one_letter_code
_entity_poly.pdbx_strand_id
1 'polypeptide(L)'
;MLFLSHSGYKYSQRRCESIVTWFVDKYLPRHKIFVHVDHKGLLREGVFGWQWITDSDSRPREFEIEIHNRLSVEEYTKTLLHELWHILQHVRGDLRDKRNQRLWKGIDHSQTDYSDQPWELEAQHMENVLYEEYTKAQI
;
A
#
# COMPACT_ATOMS: atom_id res chain seq x y z
N MET A 1 -0.60 1.38 -16.39
CA MET A 1 -0.97 -0.04 -16.65
C MET A 1 -0.65 -0.87 -15.42
N LEU A 2 -1.66 -1.56 -14.90
CA LEU A 2 -1.51 -2.39 -13.70
C LEU A 2 -1.33 -3.85 -14.09
N PHE A 3 -0.32 -4.48 -13.49
CA PHE A 3 -0.14 -5.94 -13.52
C PHE A 3 -0.36 -6.45 -12.09
N LEU A 4 -1.54 -6.99 -11.83
CA LEU A 4 -1.94 -7.45 -10.51
C LEU A 4 -1.92 -8.97 -10.44
N SER A 5 -1.30 -9.51 -9.39
CA SER A 5 -1.46 -10.90 -8.99
C SER A 5 -1.82 -10.94 -7.51
N HIS A 6 -2.46 -12.01 -7.09
CA HIS A 6 -2.80 -12.20 -5.69
C HIS A 6 -2.78 -13.68 -5.34
N SER A 7 -2.62 -13.96 -4.04
CA SER A 7 -2.50 -15.32 -3.52
C SER A 7 -3.04 -15.39 -2.10
N GLY A 8 -3.07 -16.58 -1.55
CA GLY A 8 -3.49 -16.81 -0.18
C GLY A 8 -4.88 -17.38 -0.08
N TYR A 9 -5.49 -17.25 1.09
CA TYR A 9 -6.78 -17.87 1.37
C TYR A 9 -7.61 -16.99 2.31
N LYS A 10 -8.91 -17.27 2.38
CA LYS A 10 -9.88 -16.55 3.22
C LYS A 10 -9.97 -15.07 2.87
N TYR A 11 -10.05 -14.77 1.58
CA TYR A 11 -10.24 -13.39 1.11
C TYR A 11 -11.10 -13.38 -0.16
N SER A 12 -11.65 -12.23 -0.49
CA SER A 12 -12.40 -12.04 -1.74
C SER A 12 -11.45 -11.57 -2.85
N GLN A 13 -11.22 -12.43 -3.84
CA GLN A 13 -10.41 -12.09 -5.01
C GLN A 13 -10.99 -10.88 -5.73
N ARG A 14 -12.30 -10.86 -5.91
CA ARG A 14 -13.01 -9.77 -6.58
C ARG A 14 -12.80 -8.43 -5.87
N ARG A 15 -12.87 -8.43 -4.54
CA ARG A 15 -12.67 -7.21 -3.76
C ARG A 15 -11.22 -6.73 -3.85
N CYS A 16 -10.27 -7.63 -3.76
CA CYS A 16 -8.85 -7.31 -3.92
C CYS A 16 -8.60 -6.64 -5.28
N GLU A 17 -9.07 -7.26 -6.34
CA GLU A 17 -8.92 -6.73 -7.70
C GLU A 17 -9.59 -5.37 -7.87
N SER A 18 -10.80 -5.22 -7.33
CA SER A 18 -11.56 -3.98 -7.43
C SER A 18 -10.82 -2.81 -6.77
N ILE A 19 -10.33 -3.01 -5.54
CA ILE A 19 -9.66 -1.95 -4.78
C ILE A 19 -8.35 -1.54 -5.46
N VAL A 20 -7.51 -2.51 -5.83
CA VAL A 20 -6.20 -2.21 -6.42
C VAL A 20 -6.38 -1.54 -7.78
N THR A 21 -7.27 -2.05 -8.61
CA THR A 21 -7.55 -1.48 -9.93
C THR A 21 -8.06 -0.04 -9.81
N TRP A 22 -9.04 0.19 -8.92
CA TRP A 22 -9.57 1.52 -8.70
C TRP A 22 -8.46 2.51 -8.29
N PHE A 23 -7.61 2.09 -7.34
CA PHE A 23 -6.55 2.96 -6.83
C PHE A 23 -5.53 3.32 -7.92
N VAL A 24 -5.03 2.31 -8.64
CA VAL A 24 -4.00 2.52 -9.65
C VAL A 24 -4.57 3.34 -10.82
N ASP A 25 -5.79 3.09 -11.24
CA ASP A 25 -6.43 3.85 -12.32
C ASP A 25 -6.61 5.32 -11.93
N LYS A 26 -6.89 5.59 -10.67
CA LYS A 26 -7.14 6.97 -10.21
C LYS A 26 -5.84 7.73 -9.91
N TYR A 27 -4.90 7.09 -9.25
CA TYR A 27 -3.72 7.78 -8.71
C TYR A 27 -2.43 7.54 -9.49
N LEU A 28 -2.34 6.44 -10.24
CA LEU A 28 -1.14 6.08 -11.00
C LEU A 28 -1.50 5.64 -12.43
N PRO A 29 -2.38 6.39 -13.15
CA PRO A 29 -2.92 5.91 -14.42
C PRO A 29 -1.88 5.82 -15.54
N ARG A 30 -0.76 6.54 -15.42
CA ARG A 30 0.28 6.60 -16.46
C ARG A 30 1.49 5.75 -16.13
N HIS A 31 1.47 5.04 -15.02
CA HIS A 31 2.61 4.22 -14.58
C HIS A 31 2.36 2.75 -14.87
N LYS A 32 3.44 2.05 -15.20
CA LYS A 32 3.42 0.59 -15.34
C LYS A 32 3.81 0.01 -13.98
N ILE A 33 2.82 -0.51 -13.25
CA ILE A 33 2.98 -0.95 -11.85
C ILE A 33 2.67 -2.43 -11.74
N PHE A 34 3.53 -3.16 -11.05
CA PHE A 34 3.33 -4.58 -10.71
C PHE A 34 3.06 -4.66 -9.21
N VAL A 35 1.92 -5.24 -8.85
CA VAL A 35 1.54 -5.43 -7.46
C VAL A 35 1.14 -6.88 -7.23
N HIS A 36 1.74 -7.52 -6.23
CA HIS A 36 1.31 -8.82 -5.76
C HIS A 36 0.75 -8.67 -4.34
N VAL A 37 -0.46 -9.19 -4.11
CA VAL A 37 -1.11 -9.12 -2.79
C VAL A 37 -1.25 -10.53 -2.24
N ASP A 38 -0.57 -10.84 -1.14
CA ASP A 38 -0.65 -12.13 -0.48
C ASP A 38 -1.48 -12.01 0.80
N HIS A 39 -2.43 -12.93 0.96
CA HIS A 39 -3.38 -12.94 2.07
C HIS A 39 -3.04 -14.07 3.01
N LYS A 40 -2.67 -13.75 4.25
CA LYS A 40 -2.27 -14.74 5.24
C LYS A 40 -2.47 -14.21 6.66
N GLY A 41 -2.31 -15.09 7.65
CA GLY A 41 -2.40 -14.67 9.04
C GLY A 41 -1.19 -13.85 9.46
N LEU A 42 -1.41 -12.64 10.00
CA LEU A 42 -0.37 -11.74 10.45
C LEU A 42 -0.46 -11.43 11.95
N LEU A 43 -1.17 -12.27 12.71
CA LEU A 43 -1.35 -12.03 14.14
C LEU A 43 -0.04 -12.02 14.91
N ARG A 44 0.91 -12.88 14.54
CA ARG A 44 2.22 -12.97 15.21
C ARG A 44 3.05 -11.71 14.99
N GLU A 45 2.90 -11.08 13.84
CA GLU A 45 3.62 -9.87 13.46
C GLU A 45 2.99 -8.62 14.06
N GLY A 46 1.74 -8.72 14.58
CA GLY A 46 1.05 -7.60 15.21
C GLY A 46 0.63 -6.49 14.25
N VAL A 47 0.52 -6.80 12.95
CA VAL A 47 0.12 -5.82 11.93
C VAL A 47 -1.05 -6.35 11.10
N PHE A 48 -1.81 -5.45 10.49
CA PHE A 48 -2.88 -5.83 9.55
C PHE A 48 -2.35 -6.00 8.15
N GLY A 49 -1.27 -5.31 7.81
CA GLY A 49 -0.65 -5.41 6.50
C GLY A 49 0.68 -4.66 6.46
N TRP A 50 1.45 -4.94 5.42
CA TRP A 50 2.66 -4.20 5.10
C TRP A 50 2.96 -4.33 3.61
N GLN A 51 3.90 -3.56 3.12
CA GLN A 51 4.31 -3.59 1.72
C GLN A 51 5.82 -3.39 1.61
N TRP A 52 6.39 -3.83 0.50
CA TRP A 52 7.81 -3.58 0.21
C TRP A 52 8.05 -3.59 -1.30
N ILE A 53 9.20 -3.02 -1.67
CA ILE A 53 9.66 -2.93 -3.05
C ILE A 53 10.39 -4.22 -3.40
N THR A 54 10.12 -4.77 -4.58
CA THR A 54 10.76 -6.02 -5.03
C THR A 54 11.70 -5.84 -6.22
N ASP A 55 11.82 -4.62 -6.77
CA ASP A 55 12.71 -4.37 -7.90
C ASP A 55 13.85 -3.40 -7.55
N SER A 56 13.64 -2.10 -7.71
CA SER A 56 14.68 -1.09 -7.58
C SER A 56 14.25 0.05 -6.65
N ASP A 57 15.14 0.47 -5.75
CA ASP A 57 14.87 1.59 -4.84
C ASP A 57 14.92 2.95 -5.54
N SER A 58 15.58 3.05 -6.70
CA SER A 58 15.74 4.33 -7.39
C SER A 58 14.48 4.71 -8.21
N ARG A 59 13.86 3.74 -8.87
CA ARG A 59 12.61 3.94 -9.62
C ARG A 59 11.71 2.73 -9.42
N PRO A 60 11.16 2.56 -8.22
CA PRO A 60 10.41 1.35 -7.90
C PRO A 60 9.11 1.26 -8.70
N ARG A 61 8.84 0.07 -9.25
CA ARG A 61 7.63 -0.21 -10.03
C ARG A 61 7.03 -1.58 -9.69
N GLU A 62 7.73 -2.39 -8.89
CA GLU A 62 7.26 -3.70 -8.48
C GLU A 62 7.16 -3.75 -6.96
N PHE A 63 6.00 -4.16 -6.46
CA PHE A 63 5.69 -4.12 -5.04
C PHE A 63 4.97 -5.38 -4.61
N GLU A 64 5.17 -5.74 -3.36
CA GLU A 64 4.43 -6.81 -2.73
C GLU A 64 3.73 -6.28 -1.48
N ILE A 65 2.49 -6.71 -1.29
CA ILE A 65 1.69 -6.40 -0.12
C ILE A 65 1.34 -7.73 0.55
N GLU A 66 1.51 -7.81 1.87
CA GLU A 66 0.92 -8.88 2.66
C GLU A 66 -0.19 -8.26 3.50
N ILE A 67 -1.35 -8.91 3.55
CA ILE A 67 -2.50 -8.41 4.28
C ILE A 67 -3.14 -9.54 5.09
N HIS A 68 -3.53 -9.20 6.32
CA HIS A 68 -4.15 -10.16 7.24
C HIS A 68 -5.48 -10.66 6.67
N ASN A 69 -5.72 -11.97 6.74
CA ASN A 69 -6.86 -12.61 6.11
C ASN A 69 -8.10 -12.76 6.99
N ARG A 70 -8.12 -12.10 8.15
CA ARG A 70 -9.26 -12.16 9.10
C ARG A 70 -9.76 -10.77 9.48
N LEU A 71 -9.77 -9.86 8.51
CA LEU A 71 -10.27 -8.51 8.70
C LEU A 71 -11.72 -8.40 8.24
N SER A 72 -12.48 -7.49 8.83
CA SER A 72 -13.77 -7.09 8.31
C SER A 72 -13.59 -6.47 6.92
N VAL A 73 -14.68 -6.32 6.17
CA VAL A 73 -14.62 -5.68 4.84
C VAL A 73 -14.07 -4.26 4.95
N GLU A 74 -14.52 -3.50 5.94
CA GLU A 74 -14.04 -2.13 6.16
C GLU A 74 -12.55 -2.09 6.50
N GLU A 75 -12.12 -2.92 7.45
CA GLU A 75 -10.71 -2.99 7.85
C GLU A 75 -9.82 -3.44 6.69
N TYR A 76 -10.26 -4.43 5.93
CA TYR A 76 -9.55 -4.92 4.76
C TYR A 76 -9.36 -3.81 3.72
N THR A 77 -10.44 -3.11 3.40
CA THR A 77 -10.40 -2.04 2.40
C THR A 77 -9.47 -0.91 2.83
N LYS A 78 -9.59 -0.47 4.08
CA LYS A 78 -8.74 0.60 4.61
C LYS A 78 -7.27 0.18 4.65
N THR A 79 -6.99 -1.05 5.10
CA THR A 79 -5.63 -1.55 5.18
C THR A 79 -4.99 -1.66 3.80
N LEU A 80 -5.71 -2.22 2.83
CA LEU A 80 -5.19 -2.33 1.48
C LEU A 80 -4.92 -0.96 0.86
N LEU A 81 -5.84 -0.02 1.03
CA LEU A 81 -5.65 1.35 0.56
C LEU A 81 -4.48 2.06 1.24
N HIS A 82 -4.26 1.80 2.52
CA HIS A 82 -3.11 2.33 3.28
C HIS A 82 -1.79 1.85 2.65
N GLU A 83 -1.69 0.55 2.37
CA GLU A 83 -0.48 0.00 1.75
C GLU A 83 -0.29 0.49 0.32
N LEU A 84 -1.38 0.63 -0.43
CA LEU A 84 -1.33 1.20 -1.78
C LEU A 84 -0.86 2.66 -1.76
N TRP A 85 -1.23 3.42 -0.72
CA TRP A 85 -0.75 4.78 -0.57
C TRP A 85 0.76 4.84 -0.40
N HIS A 86 1.35 3.89 0.36
CA HIS A 86 2.80 3.78 0.46
C HIS A 86 3.45 3.51 -0.90
N ILE A 87 2.81 2.68 -1.73
CA ILE A 87 3.28 2.45 -3.10
C ILE A 87 3.32 3.76 -3.88
N LEU A 88 2.26 4.56 -3.78
CA LEU A 88 2.20 5.88 -4.41
C LEU A 88 3.34 6.79 -3.93
N GLN A 89 3.61 6.80 -2.63
CA GLN A 89 4.69 7.60 -2.05
C GLN A 89 6.05 7.20 -2.65
N HIS A 90 6.29 5.91 -2.81
CA HIS A 90 7.52 5.40 -3.44
C HIS A 90 7.58 5.77 -4.93
N VAL A 91 6.50 5.59 -5.66
CA VAL A 91 6.45 5.88 -7.11
C VAL A 91 6.66 7.37 -7.37
N ARG A 92 6.07 8.23 -6.54
CA ARG A 92 6.29 9.69 -6.63
C ARG A 92 7.70 10.12 -6.23
N GLY A 93 8.42 9.27 -5.50
CA GLY A 93 9.75 9.60 -4.99
C GLY A 93 9.74 10.43 -3.72
N ASP A 94 8.58 10.64 -3.09
CA ASP A 94 8.50 11.29 -1.77
C ASP A 94 9.12 10.43 -0.69
N LEU A 95 8.88 9.11 -0.76
CA LEU A 95 9.45 8.13 0.15
C LEU A 95 10.51 7.34 -0.61
N ARG A 96 11.76 7.37 -0.12
CA ARG A 96 12.87 6.67 -0.77
C ARG A 96 13.67 5.90 0.26
N ASP A 97 13.97 4.64 -0.08
CA ASP A 97 14.91 3.83 0.67
C ASP A 97 16.25 3.90 -0.03
N LYS A 98 17.29 4.36 0.69
CA LYS A 98 18.61 4.60 0.12
C LYS A 98 19.66 4.06 1.08
N ARG A 99 20.19 2.87 0.80
CA ARG A 99 21.12 2.16 1.67
C ARG A 99 20.52 1.98 3.08
N ASN A 100 21.11 2.62 4.09
CA ASN A 100 20.63 2.54 5.46
C ASN A 100 19.76 3.73 5.86
N GLN A 101 19.23 4.46 4.87
CA GLN A 101 18.43 5.66 5.11
C GLN A 101 17.03 5.51 4.56
N ARG A 102 16.06 6.09 5.26
CA ARG A 102 14.72 6.27 4.75
C ARG A 102 14.44 7.77 4.65
N LEU A 103 14.27 8.24 3.42
CA LEU A 103 14.12 9.65 3.11
C LEU A 103 12.66 9.99 2.83
N TRP A 104 12.21 11.09 3.40
CA TRP A 104 10.91 11.67 3.08
C TRP A 104 11.15 13.07 2.53
N LYS A 105 10.83 13.24 1.23
CA LYS A 105 11.05 14.49 0.50
C LYS A 105 12.48 15.01 0.70
N GLY A 106 13.43 14.10 0.64
CA GLY A 106 14.86 14.39 0.75
C GLY A 106 15.42 14.48 2.15
N ILE A 107 14.59 14.36 3.19
CA ILE A 107 15.03 14.46 4.59
C ILE A 107 15.10 13.07 5.20
N ASP A 108 16.23 12.77 5.86
CA ASP A 108 16.45 11.48 6.52
C ASP A 108 15.61 11.36 7.78
N HIS A 109 14.77 10.33 7.81
CA HIS A 109 13.91 9.97 8.96
C HIS A 109 14.22 8.59 9.51
N SER A 110 15.44 8.06 9.27
CA SER A 110 15.83 6.71 9.70
C SER A 110 15.71 6.51 11.21
N GLN A 111 15.86 7.58 11.99
CA GLN A 111 15.78 7.54 13.45
C GLN A 111 14.46 8.07 14.00
N THR A 112 13.51 8.38 13.14
CA THR A 112 12.22 8.91 13.55
C THR A 112 11.34 7.79 14.07
N ASP A 113 10.74 7.99 15.25
CA ASP A 113 9.81 7.01 15.83
C ASP A 113 8.62 6.78 14.90
N TYR A 114 8.08 5.57 14.90
CA TYR A 114 6.98 5.18 14.02
C TYR A 114 5.81 6.17 14.08
N SER A 115 5.45 6.61 15.30
CA SER A 115 4.32 7.53 15.48
C SER A 115 4.53 8.91 14.86
N ASP A 116 5.78 9.28 14.53
CA ASP A 116 6.14 10.57 13.96
C ASP A 116 6.60 10.49 12.51
N GLN A 117 6.62 9.30 11.92
CA GLN A 117 7.06 9.12 10.54
C GLN A 117 6.05 9.79 9.59
N PRO A 118 6.50 10.77 8.78
CA PRO A 118 5.59 11.54 7.95
C PRO A 118 4.84 10.71 6.91
N TRP A 119 5.45 9.67 6.35
CA TRP A 119 4.77 8.80 5.40
C TRP A 119 3.65 8.00 6.06
N GLU A 120 3.80 7.61 7.33
CA GLU A 120 2.76 6.91 8.07
C GLU A 120 1.61 7.85 8.45
N LEU A 121 1.93 9.07 8.90
CA LEU A 121 0.92 10.07 9.23
C LEU A 121 0.07 10.41 7.99
N GLU A 122 0.71 10.56 6.83
CA GLU A 122 -0.01 10.81 5.58
C GLU A 122 -0.88 9.62 5.20
N ALA A 123 -0.35 8.40 5.28
CA ALA A 123 -1.10 7.19 4.92
C ALA A 123 -2.28 6.96 5.86
N GLN A 124 -2.12 7.23 7.15
CA GLN A 124 -3.21 7.13 8.14
C GLN A 124 -4.34 8.12 7.83
N HIS A 125 -3.98 9.33 7.45
CA HIS A 125 -4.97 10.31 7.03
C HIS A 125 -5.67 9.88 5.75
N MET A 126 -4.90 9.44 4.76
CA MET A 126 -5.42 9.11 3.44
C MET A 126 -6.27 7.84 3.42
N GLU A 127 -6.03 6.87 4.31
CA GLU A 127 -6.83 5.64 4.30
C GLU A 127 -8.32 5.91 4.49
N ASN A 128 -8.68 6.90 5.30
CA ASN A 128 -10.07 7.28 5.50
C ASN A 128 -10.63 8.05 4.30
N VAL A 129 -9.86 8.97 3.73
CA VAL A 129 -10.24 9.71 2.52
C VAL A 129 -10.46 8.74 1.36
N LEU A 130 -9.51 7.83 1.16
CA LEU A 130 -9.57 6.84 0.09
C LEU A 130 -10.74 5.87 0.28
N TYR A 131 -11.00 5.46 1.50
CA TYR A 131 -12.11 4.57 1.80
C TYR A 131 -13.44 5.21 1.39
N GLU A 132 -13.64 6.48 1.70
CA GLU A 132 -14.84 7.21 1.29
C GLU A 132 -14.94 7.33 -0.23
N GLU A 133 -13.85 7.69 -0.89
CA GLU A 133 -13.81 7.83 -2.35
C GLU A 133 -14.12 6.51 -3.03
N TYR A 134 -13.49 5.44 -2.58
CA TYR A 134 -13.71 4.11 -3.14
C TYR A 134 -15.15 3.66 -2.94
N THR A 135 -15.68 3.82 -1.73
CA THR A 135 -17.06 3.42 -1.40
C THR A 135 -18.07 4.15 -2.29
N LYS A 136 -17.90 5.45 -2.47
CA LYS A 136 -18.77 6.25 -3.35
C LYS A 136 -18.67 5.80 -4.80
N ALA A 137 -17.49 5.39 -5.25
CA ALA A 137 -17.28 4.94 -6.62
C ALA A 137 -17.94 3.60 -6.92
N GLN A 138 -18.32 2.83 -5.88
CA GLN A 138 -18.97 1.52 -6.03
C GLN A 138 -20.50 1.61 -6.08
N ILE A 139 -21.09 2.78 -5.92
CA ILE A 139 -22.55 2.96 -5.94
C ILE A 139 -23.10 3.01 -7.38
#